data_b008de6d3c28bfe896694cd9b0a0e2b2
#
_entry.id   b008de6d3c28bfe896694cd9b0a0e2b2
#
_cell.length_a   1.000
_cell.length_b   1.000
_cell.length_c   1.000
_cell.angle_alpha   90.00
_cell.angle_beta   90.00
_cell.angle_gamma   90.00
#
_symmetry.space_group_name_H-M   'P 1'
#
loop_
_entity.id
_entity.type
_entity.pdbx_description
1 polymer ?
#
loop_
_entity_poly.entity_id
_entity_poly.type
_entity_poly.pdbx_seq_one_letter_code
_entity_poly.pdbx_strand_id
1 'polypeptide(L)'
;MNGDTAAIPACRVSSGQPAPTAAASTRIEQGTPAFRRTAVALFLAGFSTFGLLYTVQPLLPEFSRHFGVSAANSALALSLSTGLLAVMMLLAGLVSDRVGRRNVMITALLASTVLSAASALVSDWTTLLVLRALLGVALSGVPAVAMTYLVEEMDSRALGLAMGLYIGGNAVGGMSGRLIAGIVADHWGWRWGIGAVSLIAVLSTVLLWMQLPPSRHFQSRRGGLRQLPSRWRALFADAGLPWLFATAFVLMGVFVTLYNYLGYHLLAPPYRLSQTVVGLIFSVYLVGTFSSAWMGQQAIRHGRGRVLSICYALIVAGIVLLAMPWLWSMAIGIALVTFGFFGGHSVASSWVGSRAGSMRAEASALYLFAYYLGSSVLGAVGGLAYTAWDWPGVCLFTGMLTLVGAGVAWSLWRRLAANDSRLSSTPRIG
;
A
#
# COMPACT_ATOMS: atom_id res chain seq x y z
N MET A 1 -44.99 -77.38 19.41
CA MET A 1 -45.62 -76.45 18.51
C MET A 1 -44.66 -75.35 18.24
N ASN A 2 -43.96 -75.55 17.20
CA ASN A 2 -43.36 -74.71 16.18
C ASN A 2 -43.07 -73.24 16.54
N GLY A 3 -41.80 -72.96 16.68
CA GLY A 3 -41.23 -71.63 16.65
C GLY A 3 -40.20 -71.51 15.52
N ASP A 4 -40.55 -70.75 14.50
CA ASP A 4 -39.69 -70.42 13.37
C ASP A 4 -38.61 -69.41 13.77
N THR A 5 -37.35 -69.83 13.69
CA THR A 5 -36.18 -68.99 13.81
C THR A 5 -35.81 -68.49 12.39
N ALA A 6 -36.17 -67.24 12.07
CA ALA A 6 -35.74 -66.55 10.85
C ALA A 6 -34.25 -66.24 10.92
N ALA A 7 -33.47 -66.78 10.01
CA ALA A 7 -32.07 -66.53 9.79
C ALA A 7 -31.84 -65.13 9.18
N ILE A 8 -30.98 -64.32 9.82
CA ILE A 8 -30.51 -63.03 9.30
C ILE A 8 -29.46 -63.30 8.22
N PRO A 9 -29.58 -62.73 6.99
CA PRO A 9 -28.55 -62.90 5.96
C PRO A 9 -27.28 -62.13 6.31
N ALA A 10 -26.16 -62.81 6.29
CA ALA A 10 -24.83 -62.24 6.45
C ALA A 10 -24.54 -61.18 5.34
N CYS A 11 -24.28 -59.97 5.78
CA CYS A 11 -23.85 -58.87 4.91
C CYS A 11 -22.45 -59.19 4.36
N ARG A 12 -22.34 -59.43 3.03
CA ARG A 12 -21.04 -59.56 2.36
C ARG A 12 -20.32 -58.20 2.39
N VAL A 13 -19.23 -58.14 3.11
CA VAL A 13 -18.27 -57.06 3.00
C VAL A 13 -17.60 -57.15 1.63
N SER A 14 -17.98 -56.28 0.70
CA SER A 14 -17.26 -56.13 -0.55
C SER A 14 -15.90 -55.45 -0.30
N SER A 15 -14.88 -56.27 -0.34
CA SER A 15 -13.47 -55.83 -0.34
C SER A 15 -13.18 -55.09 -1.67
N GLY A 16 -12.64 -53.88 -1.58
CA GLY A 16 -11.84 -53.31 -2.67
C GLY A 16 -12.46 -52.15 -3.47
N GLN A 17 -12.87 -51.08 -2.81
CA GLN A 17 -12.69 -49.79 -3.46
C GLN A 17 -11.39 -49.16 -2.92
N PRO A 18 -10.40 -48.86 -3.80
CA PRO A 18 -9.27 -48.05 -3.36
C PRO A 18 -9.84 -46.70 -2.88
N ALA A 19 -9.42 -46.25 -1.69
CA ALA A 19 -9.74 -44.94 -1.19
C ALA A 19 -9.43 -43.92 -2.31
N PRO A 20 -10.30 -42.91 -2.53
CA PRO A 20 -10.02 -41.88 -3.51
C PRO A 20 -8.66 -41.29 -3.17
N THR A 21 -7.68 -41.52 -4.04
CA THR A 21 -6.41 -40.84 -4.01
C THR A 21 -6.72 -39.37 -3.89
N ALA A 22 -6.36 -38.75 -2.75
CA ALA A 22 -6.50 -37.32 -2.53
C ALA A 22 -5.90 -36.65 -3.75
N ALA A 23 -6.75 -36.05 -4.61
CA ALA A 23 -6.32 -35.30 -5.76
C ALA A 23 -5.29 -34.30 -5.22
N ALA A 24 -4.02 -34.47 -5.57
CA ALA A 24 -2.94 -33.60 -5.16
C ALA A 24 -3.38 -32.17 -5.43
N SER A 25 -3.40 -31.30 -4.43
CA SER A 25 -3.83 -29.93 -4.58
C SER A 25 -3.01 -29.32 -5.70
N THR A 26 -3.62 -28.89 -6.77
CA THR A 26 -2.92 -28.27 -7.92
C THR A 26 -2.38 -26.88 -7.55
N ARG A 27 -2.63 -26.43 -6.31
CA ARG A 27 -2.17 -25.16 -5.76
C ARG A 27 -0.72 -25.22 -5.30
N ILE A 28 -0.07 -24.06 -5.31
CA ILE A 28 1.35 -23.91 -4.95
C ILE A 28 1.50 -24.05 -3.43
N GLU A 29 2.20 -25.10 -3.00
CA GLU A 29 2.46 -25.41 -1.59
C GLU A 29 3.76 -24.74 -1.10
N GLN A 30 3.81 -24.42 0.20
CA GLN A 30 4.99 -23.89 0.87
C GLN A 30 6.17 -24.87 0.79
N GLY A 31 7.39 -24.37 0.59
CA GLY A 31 8.61 -25.17 0.50
C GLY A 31 8.92 -25.71 -0.90
N THR A 32 7.96 -25.65 -1.84
CA THR A 32 8.16 -26.11 -3.21
C THR A 32 9.00 -25.14 -4.04
N PRO A 33 9.69 -25.59 -5.12
CA PRO A 33 10.36 -24.70 -6.07
C PRO A 33 9.39 -23.68 -6.70
N ALA A 34 8.13 -24.07 -6.95
CA ALA A 34 7.08 -23.19 -7.45
C ALA A 34 6.76 -22.05 -6.46
N PHE A 35 6.69 -22.36 -5.15
CA PHE A 35 6.51 -21.35 -4.11
C PHE A 35 7.65 -20.33 -4.11
N ARG A 36 8.91 -20.78 -4.12
CA ARG A 36 10.09 -19.91 -4.12
C ARG A 36 10.10 -18.99 -5.35
N ARG A 37 9.83 -19.52 -6.52
CA ARG A 37 9.75 -18.74 -7.78
C ARG A 37 8.65 -17.69 -7.70
N THR A 38 7.46 -18.06 -7.28
CA THR A 38 6.33 -17.12 -7.16
C THR A 38 6.58 -16.05 -6.10
N ALA A 39 7.12 -16.44 -4.94
CA ALA A 39 7.43 -15.51 -3.85
C ALA A 39 8.49 -14.48 -4.28
N VAL A 40 9.57 -14.91 -4.95
CA VAL A 40 10.59 -14.00 -5.48
C VAL A 40 10.00 -13.10 -6.55
N ALA A 41 9.24 -13.65 -7.50
CA ALA A 41 8.61 -12.88 -8.57
C ALA A 41 7.70 -11.78 -8.02
N LEU A 42 6.85 -12.09 -7.03
CA LEU A 42 5.93 -11.10 -6.45
C LEU A 42 6.63 -10.12 -5.51
N PHE A 43 7.66 -10.55 -4.78
CA PHE A 43 8.53 -9.61 -4.06
C PHE A 43 9.13 -8.57 -5.01
N LEU A 44 9.69 -9.01 -6.16
CA LEU A 44 10.26 -8.12 -7.17
C LEU A 44 9.20 -7.25 -7.85
N ALA A 45 7.98 -7.76 -8.06
CA ALA A 45 6.86 -6.97 -8.57
C ALA A 45 6.51 -5.82 -7.62
N GLY A 46 6.37 -6.11 -6.33
CA GLY A 46 6.13 -5.10 -5.30
C GLY A 46 7.30 -4.11 -5.17
N PHE A 47 8.53 -4.62 -5.13
CA PHE A 47 9.75 -3.83 -5.09
C PHE A 47 9.81 -2.81 -6.23
N SER A 48 9.64 -3.27 -7.48
CA SER A 48 9.72 -2.39 -8.64
C SER A 48 8.55 -1.41 -8.71
N THR A 49 7.34 -1.84 -8.38
CA THR A 49 6.16 -0.96 -8.37
C THR A 49 6.38 0.25 -7.47
N PHE A 50 6.79 0.02 -6.24
CA PHE A 50 6.97 1.09 -5.26
C PHE A 50 8.29 1.85 -5.46
N GLY A 51 9.33 1.17 -5.94
CA GLY A 51 10.58 1.81 -6.36
C GLY A 51 10.34 2.83 -7.47
N LEU A 52 9.68 2.44 -8.56
CA LEU A 52 9.35 3.31 -9.70
C LEU A 52 8.39 4.45 -9.32
N LEU A 53 7.36 4.15 -8.52
CA LEU A 53 6.37 5.14 -8.11
C LEU A 53 7.01 6.30 -7.34
N TYR A 54 7.85 5.97 -6.37
CA TYR A 54 8.39 6.93 -5.41
C TYR A 54 9.81 7.43 -5.70
N THR A 55 10.45 6.98 -6.77
CA THR A 55 11.78 7.43 -7.23
C THR A 55 11.93 8.95 -7.25
N VAL A 56 10.88 9.66 -7.69
CA VAL A 56 10.92 11.12 -7.86
C VAL A 56 10.83 11.90 -6.55
N GLN A 57 10.43 11.27 -5.44
CA GLN A 57 10.17 11.99 -4.18
C GLN A 57 11.42 12.72 -3.63
N PRO A 58 12.60 12.10 -3.54
CA PRO A 58 13.82 12.82 -3.13
C PRO A 58 14.30 13.81 -4.17
N LEU A 59 13.83 13.71 -5.43
CA LEU A 59 14.28 14.57 -6.54
C LEU A 59 13.43 15.83 -6.73
N LEU A 60 12.36 16.02 -5.95
CA LEU A 60 11.46 17.15 -6.08
C LEU A 60 12.17 18.53 -5.98
N PRO A 61 13.13 18.74 -5.03
CA PRO A 61 13.88 19.98 -4.97
C PRO A 61 14.76 20.21 -6.21
N GLU A 62 15.30 19.16 -6.81
CA GLU A 62 16.10 19.25 -8.01
C GLU A 62 15.27 19.55 -9.24
N PHE A 63 14.06 18.99 -9.33
CA PHE A 63 13.09 19.34 -10.39
C PHE A 63 12.72 20.83 -10.32
N SER A 64 12.48 21.38 -9.13
CA SER A 64 12.21 22.81 -8.95
C SER A 64 13.34 23.66 -9.51
N ARG A 65 14.59 23.31 -9.21
CA ARG A 65 15.76 24.03 -9.69
C ARG A 65 15.98 23.87 -11.21
N HIS A 66 15.83 22.64 -11.72
CA HIS A 66 16.14 22.33 -13.11
C HIS A 66 15.10 22.89 -14.09
N PHE A 67 13.81 22.77 -13.75
CA PHE A 67 12.70 23.21 -14.60
C PHE A 67 12.15 24.61 -14.26
N GLY A 68 12.67 25.25 -13.21
CA GLY A 68 12.18 26.57 -12.79
C GLY A 68 10.75 26.56 -12.24
N VAL A 69 10.31 25.45 -11.65
CA VAL A 69 8.94 25.28 -11.15
C VAL A 69 8.87 25.41 -9.63
N SER A 70 7.72 25.85 -9.10
CA SER A 70 7.52 25.91 -7.65
C SER A 70 7.56 24.53 -7.00
N ALA A 71 7.77 24.48 -5.68
CA ALA A 71 7.72 23.24 -4.91
C ALA A 71 6.36 22.53 -5.03
N ALA A 72 5.27 23.29 -5.08
CA ALA A 72 3.92 22.78 -5.31
C ALA A 72 3.79 22.10 -6.69
N ASN A 73 4.29 22.74 -7.73
CA ASN A 73 4.29 22.16 -9.08
C ASN A 73 5.19 20.93 -9.17
N SER A 74 6.38 20.96 -8.55
CA SER A 74 7.29 19.82 -8.54
C SER A 74 6.64 18.57 -7.91
N ALA A 75 5.85 18.74 -6.84
CA ALA A 75 5.12 17.64 -6.21
C ALA A 75 4.13 16.94 -7.16
N LEU A 76 3.70 17.61 -8.26
CA LEU A 76 2.82 17.00 -9.28
C LEU A 76 3.48 15.78 -9.94
N ALA A 77 4.82 15.71 -10.01
CA ALA A 77 5.52 14.55 -10.54
C ALA A 77 5.20 13.25 -9.77
N LEU A 78 4.92 13.35 -8.47
CA LEU A 78 4.45 12.22 -7.66
C LEU A 78 2.93 12.16 -7.60
N SER A 79 2.27 13.31 -7.41
CA SER A 79 0.82 13.40 -7.18
C SER A 79 0.01 12.90 -8.36
N LEU A 80 0.39 13.20 -9.61
CA LEU A 80 -0.27 12.68 -10.80
C LEU A 80 -0.14 11.16 -10.91
N SER A 81 1.06 10.62 -10.60
CA SER A 81 1.26 9.17 -10.61
C SER A 81 0.38 8.47 -9.57
N THR A 82 0.35 8.97 -8.33
CA THR A 82 -0.43 8.36 -7.24
C THR A 82 -1.94 8.54 -7.43
N GLY A 83 -2.37 9.69 -7.97
CA GLY A 83 -3.78 9.96 -8.25
C GLY A 83 -4.35 9.07 -9.35
N LEU A 84 -3.64 8.97 -10.49
CA LEU A 84 -4.07 8.08 -11.58
C LEU A 84 -3.95 6.60 -11.21
N LEU A 85 -2.93 6.22 -10.45
CA LEU A 85 -2.84 4.87 -9.87
C LEU A 85 -4.08 4.56 -9.01
N ALA A 86 -4.51 5.49 -8.16
CA ALA A 86 -5.70 5.31 -7.32
C ALA A 86 -6.95 5.01 -8.15
N VAL A 87 -7.22 5.84 -9.16
CA VAL A 87 -8.40 5.68 -10.02
C VAL A 87 -8.32 4.40 -10.83
N MET A 88 -7.18 4.18 -11.49
CA MET A 88 -7.01 3.04 -12.40
C MET A 88 -6.92 1.71 -11.67
N MET A 89 -6.50 1.68 -10.41
CA MET A 89 -6.51 0.47 -9.59
C MET A 89 -7.92 -0.11 -9.39
N LEU A 90 -8.95 0.74 -9.30
CA LEU A 90 -10.35 0.30 -9.25
C LEU A 90 -10.78 -0.40 -10.55
N LEU A 91 -10.17 -0.05 -11.69
CA LEU A 91 -10.48 -0.61 -12.99
C LEU A 91 -9.55 -1.78 -13.37
N ALA A 92 -8.32 -1.79 -12.87
CA ALA A 92 -7.31 -2.80 -13.21
C ALA A 92 -7.74 -4.23 -12.85
N GLY A 93 -8.47 -4.40 -11.74
CA GLY A 93 -9.08 -5.68 -11.37
C GLY A 93 -10.01 -6.23 -12.44
N LEU A 94 -10.83 -5.37 -13.05
CA LEU A 94 -11.79 -5.74 -14.11
C LEU A 94 -11.09 -6.15 -15.42
N VAL A 95 -10.01 -5.45 -15.76
CA VAL A 95 -9.18 -5.80 -16.92
C VAL A 95 -8.52 -7.16 -16.69
N SER A 96 -7.99 -7.39 -15.50
CA SER A 96 -7.31 -8.62 -15.14
C SER A 96 -8.27 -9.84 -15.11
N ASP A 97 -9.56 -9.62 -14.83
CA ASP A 97 -10.60 -10.65 -14.92
C ASP A 97 -10.87 -11.14 -16.37
N ARG A 98 -10.39 -10.40 -17.38
CA ARG A 98 -10.54 -10.76 -18.79
C ARG A 98 -9.26 -11.29 -19.43
N VAL A 99 -8.13 -10.66 -19.11
CA VAL A 99 -6.83 -10.90 -19.76
C VAL A 99 -5.96 -11.92 -19.00
N GLY A 100 -6.27 -12.13 -17.72
CA GLY A 100 -5.50 -13.01 -16.83
C GLY A 100 -4.49 -12.25 -15.96
N ARG A 101 -4.29 -12.77 -14.75
CA ARG A 101 -3.51 -12.08 -13.68
C ARG A 101 -2.06 -11.86 -14.07
N ARG A 102 -1.38 -12.92 -14.51
CA ARG A 102 0.05 -12.90 -14.87
C ARG A 102 0.34 -11.88 -15.96
N ASN A 103 -0.43 -11.89 -17.05
CA ASN A 103 -0.19 -11.02 -18.20
C ASN A 103 -0.37 -9.56 -17.83
N VAL A 104 -1.40 -9.21 -17.04
CA VAL A 104 -1.62 -7.83 -16.58
C VAL A 104 -0.46 -7.35 -15.72
N MET A 105 0.06 -8.16 -14.79
CA MET A 105 1.20 -7.75 -13.96
C MET A 105 2.48 -7.54 -14.78
N ILE A 106 2.77 -8.43 -15.73
CA ILE A 106 3.97 -8.31 -16.58
C ILE A 106 3.89 -7.09 -17.48
N THR A 107 2.76 -6.89 -18.19
CA THR A 107 2.60 -5.76 -19.10
C THR A 107 2.57 -4.43 -18.34
N ALA A 108 1.93 -4.39 -17.18
CA ALA A 108 1.91 -3.22 -16.30
C ALA A 108 3.33 -2.83 -15.85
N LEU A 109 4.13 -3.80 -15.40
CA LEU A 109 5.47 -3.52 -14.92
C LEU A 109 6.43 -3.16 -16.07
N LEU A 110 6.31 -3.83 -17.23
CA LEU A 110 7.08 -3.49 -18.42
C LEU A 110 6.79 -2.07 -18.90
N ALA A 111 5.52 -1.72 -19.06
CA ALA A 111 5.11 -0.37 -19.46
C ALA A 111 5.60 0.69 -18.45
N SER A 112 5.47 0.42 -17.14
CA SER A 112 5.94 1.33 -16.10
C SER A 112 7.45 1.54 -16.14
N THR A 113 8.21 0.48 -16.39
CA THR A 113 9.66 0.54 -16.49
C THR A 113 10.10 1.37 -17.70
N VAL A 114 9.46 1.18 -18.87
CA VAL A 114 9.70 1.98 -20.07
C VAL A 114 9.37 3.45 -19.84
N LEU A 115 8.20 3.75 -19.25
CA LEU A 115 7.78 5.12 -18.94
C LEU A 115 8.72 5.81 -17.93
N SER A 116 9.22 5.08 -16.95
CA SER A 116 10.20 5.59 -16.00
C SER A 116 11.54 5.88 -16.69
N ALA A 117 12.04 4.96 -17.49
CA ALA A 117 13.28 5.17 -18.26
C ALA A 117 13.15 6.37 -19.23
N ALA A 118 12.00 6.50 -19.91
CA ALA A 118 11.71 7.66 -20.76
C ALA A 118 11.70 8.96 -19.96
N SER A 119 11.21 8.94 -18.71
CA SER A 119 11.20 10.12 -17.83
C SER A 119 12.61 10.66 -17.51
N ALA A 120 13.65 9.80 -17.58
CA ALA A 120 15.04 10.22 -17.40
C ALA A 120 15.60 11.01 -18.60
N LEU A 121 14.96 10.92 -19.78
CA LEU A 121 15.45 11.48 -21.03
C LEU A 121 14.77 12.81 -21.41
N VAL A 122 13.75 13.23 -20.68
CA VAL A 122 12.95 14.43 -21.02
C VAL A 122 13.71 15.72 -20.77
N SER A 123 13.39 16.74 -21.58
CA SER A 123 13.94 18.10 -21.47
C SER A 123 12.95 19.12 -20.95
N ASP A 124 11.65 18.83 -20.98
CA ASP A 124 10.61 19.75 -20.54
C ASP A 124 9.73 19.16 -19.42
N TRP A 125 9.17 20.07 -18.61
CA TRP A 125 8.39 19.72 -17.43
C TRP A 125 7.06 19.02 -17.78
N THR A 126 6.38 19.47 -18.83
CA THR A 126 5.07 18.93 -19.20
C THR A 126 5.17 17.48 -19.64
N THR A 127 6.18 17.15 -20.47
CA THR A 127 6.45 15.77 -20.89
C THR A 127 6.77 14.88 -19.69
N LEU A 128 7.57 15.37 -18.72
CA LEU A 128 7.81 14.62 -17.47
C LEU A 128 6.49 14.30 -16.75
N LEU A 129 5.60 15.29 -16.59
CA LEU A 129 4.31 15.10 -15.93
C LEU A 129 3.42 14.10 -16.67
N VAL A 130 3.37 14.16 -18.00
CA VAL A 130 2.60 13.19 -18.80
C VAL A 130 3.13 11.77 -18.62
N LEU A 131 4.46 11.58 -18.68
CA LEU A 131 5.06 10.25 -18.47
C LEU A 131 4.81 9.74 -17.05
N ARG A 132 4.88 10.60 -16.04
CA ARG A 132 4.55 10.27 -14.65
C ARG A 132 3.07 9.91 -14.46
N ALA A 133 2.18 10.61 -15.16
CA ALA A 133 0.75 10.30 -15.19
C ALA A 133 0.48 8.91 -15.80
N LEU A 134 1.05 8.64 -16.98
CA LEU A 134 0.94 7.34 -17.65
C LEU A 134 1.58 6.20 -16.83
N LEU A 135 2.70 6.48 -16.14
CA LEU A 135 3.33 5.54 -15.22
C LEU A 135 2.37 5.15 -14.08
N GLY A 136 1.63 6.10 -13.51
CA GLY A 136 0.61 5.82 -12.50
C GLY A 136 -0.49 4.89 -13.03
N VAL A 137 -0.96 5.13 -14.26
CA VAL A 137 -1.92 4.25 -14.95
C VAL A 137 -1.35 2.84 -15.10
N ALA A 138 -0.13 2.72 -15.63
CA ALA A 138 0.50 1.42 -15.87
C ALA A 138 0.75 0.65 -14.56
N LEU A 139 1.29 1.31 -13.51
CA LEU A 139 1.57 0.68 -12.22
C LEU A 139 0.32 0.12 -11.54
N SER A 140 -0.87 0.65 -11.81
CA SER A 140 -2.13 0.22 -11.17
C SER A 140 -2.42 -1.28 -11.36
N GLY A 141 -1.93 -1.87 -12.44
CA GLY A 141 -2.13 -3.29 -12.77
C GLY A 141 -1.40 -4.27 -11.85
N VAL A 142 -0.40 -3.83 -11.08
CA VAL A 142 0.33 -4.73 -10.18
C VAL A 142 -0.34 -4.89 -8.82
N PRO A 143 -0.54 -3.83 -8.00
CA PRO A 143 -1.10 -3.99 -6.66
C PRO A 143 -2.56 -4.48 -6.67
N ALA A 144 -3.35 -4.10 -7.69
CA ALA A 144 -4.72 -4.58 -7.83
C ALA A 144 -4.82 -6.09 -8.09
N VAL A 145 -3.81 -6.69 -8.71
CA VAL A 145 -3.86 -8.05 -9.25
C VAL A 145 -3.00 -9.03 -8.45
N ALA A 146 -1.88 -8.59 -7.88
CA ALA A 146 -0.93 -9.46 -7.19
C ALA A 146 -1.54 -10.25 -6.03
N MET A 147 -2.36 -9.58 -5.20
CA MET A 147 -3.03 -10.22 -4.07
C MET A 147 -4.07 -11.26 -4.53
N THR A 148 -4.79 -10.96 -5.61
CA THR A 148 -5.76 -11.88 -6.20
C THR A 148 -5.06 -13.12 -6.78
N TYR A 149 -3.95 -12.92 -7.50
CA TYR A 149 -3.12 -14.02 -8.01
C TYR A 149 -2.67 -14.95 -6.87
N LEU A 150 -2.20 -14.39 -5.74
CA LEU A 150 -1.80 -15.18 -4.59
C LEU A 150 -2.95 -16.02 -4.02
N VAL A 151 -4.14 -15.43 -3.87
CA VAL A 151 -5.33 -16.15 -3.35
C VAL A 151 -5.76 -17.27 -4.29
N GLU A 152 -5.66 -17.07 -5.61
CA GLU A 152 -6.06 -18.05 -6.60
C GLU A 152 -5.08 -19.22 -6.72
N GLU A 153 -3.77 -18.97 -6.68
CA GLU A 153 -2.73 -19.96 -7.02
C GLU A 153 -2.07 -20.63 -5.80
N MET A 154 -2.09 -19.97 -4.61
CA MET A 154 -1.43 -20.49 -3.41
C MET A 154 -2.34 -21.39 -2.58
N ASP A 155 -1.74 -22.42 -1.95
CA ASP A 155 -2.39 -23.13 -0.85
C ASP A 155 -2.63 -22.21 0.36
N SER A 156 -3.68 -22.50 1.14
CA SER A 156 -4.08 -21.67 2.30
C SER A 156 -2.97 -21.52 3.34
N ARG A 157 -2.12 -22.54 3.53
CA ARG A 157 -0.99 -22.52 4.48
C ARG A 157 0.18 -21.67 3.99
N ALA A 158 0.37 -21.60 2.65
CA ALA A 158 1.42 -20.83 2.01
C ALA A 158 1.07 -19.35 1.81
N LEU A 159 -0.24 -19.04 1.76
CA LEU A 159 -0.78 -17.73 1.38
C LEU A 159 -0.27 -16.60 2.28
N GLY A 160 -0.27 -16.78 3.59
CA GLY A 160 0.13 -15.75 4.55
C GLY A 160 1.59 -15.31 4.37
N LEU A 161 2.49 -16.28 4.19
CA LEU A 161 3.92 -16.00 3.95
C LEU A 161 4.13 -15.30 2.59
N ALA A 162 3.46 -15.78 1.54
CA ALA A 162 3.57 -15.20 0.20
C ALA A 162 3.05 -13.75 0.15
N MET A 163 1.94 -13.46 0.81
CA MET A 163 1.42 -12.09 0.98
C MET A 163 2.39 -11.20 1.76
N GLY A 164 2.98 -11.74 2.85
CA GLY A 164 3.98 -11.03 3.63
C GLY A 164 5.22 -10.67 2.82
N LEU A 165 5.70 -11.58 1.98
CA LEU A 165 6.84 -11.34 1.09
C LEU A 165 6.52 -10.29 0.01
N TYR A 166 5.34 -10.32 -0.59
CA TYR A 166 4.89 -9.28 -1.53
C TYR A 166 4.83 -7.89 -0.86
N ILE A 167 4.23 -7.79 0.32
CA ILE A 167 4.15 -6.53 1.08
C ILE A 167 5.55 -6.08 1.51
N GLY A 168 6.42 -7.01 1.91
CA GLY A 168 7.83 -6.73 2.19
C GLY A 168 8.55 -6.15 0.97
N GLY A 169 8.28 -6.69 -0.23
CA GLY A 169 8.76 -6.15 -1.50
C GLY A 169 8.32 -4.70 -1.72
N ASN A 170 7.05 -4.38 -1.44
CA ASN A 170 6.55 -3.01 -1.54
C ASN A 170 7.32 -2.04 -0.61
N ALA A 171 7.54 -2.43 0.64
CA ALA A 171 8.23 -1.61 1.63
C ALA A 171 9.70 -1.39 1.26
N VAL A 172 10.41 -2.48 0.95
CA VAL A 172 11.84 -2.42 0.56
C VAL A 172 12.01 -1.64 -0.74
N GLY A 173 11.14 -1.88 -1.74
CA GLY A 173 11.18 -1.16 -3.01
C GLY A 173 10.93 0.33 -2.86
N GLY A 174 9.92 0.70 -2.07
CA GLY A 174 9.61 2.09 -1.79
C GLY A 174 10.75 2.83 -1.07
N MET A 175 11.41 2.17 -0.12
CA MET A 175 12.60 2.71 0.55
C MET A 175 13.79 2.79 -0.40
N SER A 176 14.15 1.66 -1.03
CA SER A 176 15.36 1.55 -1.87
C SER A 176 15.29 2.45 -3.09
N GLY A 177 14.12 2.58 -3.74
CA GLY A 177 13.93 3.46 -4.90
C GLY A 177 14.28 4.91 -4.58
N ARG A 178 13.85 5.41 -3.42
CA ARG A 178 14.18 6.78 -2.96
C ARG A 178 15.65 6.92 -2.58
N LEU A 179 16.17 5.94 -1.84
CA LEU A 179 17.55 5.92 -1.40
C LEU A 179 18.51 5.94 -2.61
N ILE A 180 18.31 5.03 -3.55
CA ILE A 180 19.14 4.92 -4.76
C ILE A 180 19.02 6.19 -5.60
N ALA A 181 17.78 6.68 -5.81
CA ALA A 181 17.57 7.91 -6.57
C ALA A 181 18.27 9.12 -5.92
N GLY A 182 18.18 9.28 -4.59
CA GLY A 182 18.83 10.36 -3.87
C GLY A 182 20.35 10.31 -3.94
N ILE A 183 20.95 9.13 -3.67
CA ILE A 183 22.41 8.95 -3.72
C ILE A 183 22.95 9.15 -5.14
N VAL A 184 22.31 8.54 -6.14
CA VAL A 184 22.78 8.65 -7.53
C VAL A 184 22.60 10.08 -8.04
N ALA A 185 21.51 10.75 -7.68
CA ALA A 185 21.28 12.13 -8.09
C ALA A 185 22.28 13.13 -7.50
N ASP A 186 22.74 12.89 -6.30
CA ASP A 186 23.74 13.74 -5.63
C ASP A 186 25.07 13.82 -6.41
N HIS A 187 25.47 12.72 -7.08
CA HIS A 187 26.74 12.61 -7.78
C HIS A 187 26.62 12.83 -9.31
N TRP A 188 25.51 12.41 -9.92
CA TRP A 188 25.34 12.39 -11.37
C TRP A 188 24.07 13.09 -11.89
N GLY A 189 23.28 13.68 -10.96
CA GLY A 189 22.03 14.38 -11.29
C GLY A 189 20.81 13.47 -11.39
N TRP A 190 19.64 14.09 -11.38
CA TRP A 190 18.34 13.42 -11.26
C TRP A 190 18.03 12.42 -12.39
N ARG A 191 18.55 12.65 -13.60
CA ARG A 191 18.36 11.75 -14.75
C ARG A 191 18.97 10.37 -14.47
N TRP A 192 20.17 10.36 -13.93
CA TRP A 192 20.84 9.12 -13.53
C TRP A 192 20.16 8.48 -12.31
N GLY A 193 19.62 9.27 -11.39
CA GLY A 193 18.82 8.76 -10.27
C GLY A 193 17.60 7.97 -10.75
N ILE A 194 16.81 8.53 -11.68
CA ILE A 194 15.67 7.81 -12.29
C ILE A 194 16.17 6.62 -13.13
N GLY A 195 17.25 6.80 -13.91
CA GLY A 195 17.83 5.77 -14.77
C GLY A 195 18.28 4.53 -13.99
N ALA A 196 18.95 4.72 -12.85
CA ALA A 196 19.41 3.63 -11.98
C ALA A 196 18.24 2.79 -11.43
N VAL A 197 17.19 3.45 -10.93
CA VAL A 197 15.99 2.75 -10.45
C VAL A 197 15.26 2.05 -11.60
N SER A 198 15.19 2.68 -12.77
CA SER A 198 14.59 2.07 -13.97
C SER A 198 15.37 0.84 -14.43
N LEU A 199 16.71 0.84 -14.39
CA LEU A 199 17.54 -0.32 -14.71
C LEU A 199 17.26 -1.49 -13.76
N ILE A 200 17.18 -1.23 -12.46
CA ILE A 200 16.81 -2.25 -11.47
C ILE A 200 15.42 -2.80 -11.74
N ALA A 201 14.48 -1.92 -12.14
CA ALA A 201 13.13 -2.35 -12.51
C ALA A 201 13.09 -3.19 -13.79
N VAL A 202 13.97 -2.93 -14.79
CA VAL A 202 14.14 -3.80 -15.97
C VAL A 202 14.53 -5.20 -15.52
N LEU A 203 15.59 -5.31 -14.72
CA LEU A 203 16.08 -6.61 -14.22
C LEU A 203 15.01 -7.36 -13.43
N SER A 204 14.30 -6.63 -12.55
CA SER A 204 13.20 -7.20 -11.75
C SER A 204 12.03 -7.66 -12.64
N THR A 205 11.71 -6.91 -13.71
CA THR A 205 10.63 -7.25 -14.65
C THR A 205 10.98 -8.49 -15.45
N VAL A 206 12.23 -8.62 -15.91
CA VAL A 206 12.73 -9.81 -16.60
C VAL A 206 12.67 -11.03 -15.67
N LEU A 207 13.15 -10.90 -14.42
CA LEU A 207 13.07 -11.97 -13.43
C LEU A 207 11.62 -12.34 -13.10
N LEU A 208 10.73 -11.37 -12.97
CA LEU A 208 9.29 -11.61 -12.79
C LEU A 208 8.74 -12.46 -13.96
N TRP A 209 9.02 -12.06 -15.19
CA TRP A 209 8.56 -12.76 -16.39
C TRP A 209 9.03 -14.21 -16.43
N MET A 210 10.30 -14.45 -16.07
CA MET A 210 10.91 -15.79 -16.06
C MET A 210 10.41 -16.66 -14.89
N GLN A 211 10.15 -16.05 -13.72
CA GLN A 211 9.89 -16.79 -12.49
C GLN A 211 8.40 -16.99 -12.20
N LEU A 212 7.52 -16.03 -12.63
CA LEU A 212 6.11 -16.09 -12.29
C LEU A 212 5.39 -17.18 -13.08
N PRO A 213 4.84 -18.23 -12.41
CA PRO A 213 4.10 -19.28 -13.10
C PRO A 213 2.85 -18.76 -13.81
N PRO A 214 2.35 -19.46 -14.85
CA PRO A 214 1.06 -19.13 -15.45
C PRO A 214 -0.07 -19.31 -14.45
N SER A 215 -1.11 -18.47 -14.58
CA SER A 215 -2.34 -18.56 -13.77
C SER A 215 -3.13 -19.82 -14.17
N ARG A 216 -3.12 -20.85 -13.32
CA ARG A 216 -3.78 -22.14 -13.57
C ARG A 216 -5.20 -22.18 -13.02
N HIS A 217 -5.48 -21.43 -11.95
CA HIS A 217 -6.77 -21.37 -11.27
C HIS A 217 -7.58 -20.12 -11.61
N PHE A 218 -7.13 -19.38 -12.63
CA PHE A 218 -7.81 -18.19 -13.11
C PHE A 218 -9.20 -18.57 -13.68
N GLN A 219 -10.24 -17.96 -13.13
CA GLN A 219 -11.59 -18.04 -13.64
C GLN A 219 -12.08 -16.67 -14.06
N SER A 220 -12.36 -16.50 -15.35
CA SER A 220 -12.92 -15.25 -15.86
C SER A 220 -14.31 -15.00 -15.26
N ARG A 221 -14.44 -13.94 -14.47
CA ARG A 221 -15.73 -13.54 -13.88
C ARG A 221 -16.42 -12.53 -14.79
N ARG A 222 -17.43 -12.95 -15.54
CA ARG A 222 -18.30 -12.07 -16.33
C ARG A 222 -19.43 -11.58 -15.42
N GLY A 223 -19.52 -10.29 -15.11
CA GLY A 223 -20.76 -9.73 -14.54
C GLY A 223 -20.68 -8.82 -13.31
N GLY A 224 -19.49 -8.58 -12.71
CA GLY A 224 -19.37 -7.81 -11.47
C GLY A 224 -19.70 -6.32 -11.54
N LEU A 225 -19.62 -5.68 -12.72
CA LEU A 225 -19.77 -4.22 -12.89
C LEU A 225 -21.15 -3.67 -12.50
N ARG A 226 -22.22 -4.38 -12.82
CA ARG A 226 -23.58 -3.93 -12.53
C ARG A 226 -23.89 -3.84 -11.03
N GLN A 227 -23.21 -4.62 -10.21
CA GLN A 227 -23.42 -4.67 -8.76
C GLN A 227 -22.49 -3.71 -7.98
N LEU A 228 -21.44 -3.16 -8.62
CA LEU A 228 -20.48 -2.27 -7.93
C LEU A 228 -21.15 -1.04 -7.31
N PRO A 229 -22.06 -0.30 -8.00
CA PRO A 229 -22.68 0.89 -7.41
C PRO A 229 -23.51 0.57 -6.16
N SER A 230 -24.26 -0.54 -6.17
CA SER A 230 -25.05 -0.95 -5.02
C SER A 230 -24.19 -1.40 -3.85
N ARG A 231 -23.10 -2.14 -4.10
CA ARG A 231 -22.12 -2.55 -3.09
C ARG A 231 -21.38 -1.34 -2.50
N TRP A 232 -20.94 -0.41 -3.32
CA TRP A 232 -20.32 0.82 -2.84
C TRP A 232 -21.29 1.65 -2.00
N ARG A 233 -22.55 1.80 -2.45
CA ARG A 233 -23.57 2.48 -1.65
C ARG A 233 -23.76 1.82 -0.28
N ALA A 234 -23.75 0.51 -0.20
CA ALA A 234 -23.83 -0.23 1.07
C ALA A 234 -22.60 0.02 1.96
N LEU A 235 -21.38 0.05 1.38
CA LEU A 235 -20.16 0.36 2.12
C LEU A 235 -20.14 1.80 2.65
N PHE A 236 -20.63 2.77 1.86
CA PHE A 236 -20.74 4.17 2.30
C PHE A 236 -21.89 4.42 3.28
N ALA A 237 -22.90 3.55 3.33
CA ALA A 237 -23.97 3.59 4.32
C ALA A 237 -23.56 3.01 5.69
N ASP A 238 -22.42 2.30 5.77
CA ASP A 238 -21.89 1.80 7.05
C ASP A 238 -21.42 2.95 7.95
N ALA A 239 -21.75 2.89 9.24
CA ALA A 239 -21.44 3.94 10.20
C ALA A 239 -19.94 4.18 10.46
N GLY A 240 -19.04 3.26 10.06
CA GLY A 240 -17.61 3.32 10.35
C GLY A 240 -16.70 3.30 9.13
N LEU A 241 -17.08 2.59 8.04
CA LEU A 241 -16.23 2.44 6.86
C LEU A 241 -15.85 3.77 6.18
N PRO A 242 -16.76 4.74 5.96
CA PRO A 242 -16.40 6.02 5.37
C PRO A 242 -15.35 6.79 6.19
N TRP A 243 -15.43 6.72 7.50
CA TRP A 243 -14.46 7.35 8.41
C TRP A 243 -13.10 6.66 8.39
N LEU A 244 -13.07 5.33 8.18
CA LEU A 244 -11.82 4.58 7.97
C LEU A 244 -11.21 4.90 6.60
N PHE A 245 -12.02 5.15 5.57
CA PHE A 245 -11.52 5.64 4.28
C PHE A 245 -10.95 7.06 4.40
N ALA A 246 -11.64 7.96 5.14
CA ALA A 246 -11.11 9.28 5.46
C ALA A 246 -9.81 9.22 6.28
N THR A 247 -9.70 8.25 7.20
CA THR A 247 -8.46 7.98 7.94
C THR A 247 -7.32 7.61 6.99
N ALA A 248 -7.55 6.74 5.99
CA ALA A 248 -6.54 6.38 5.00
C ALA A 248 -6.06 7.61 4.20
N PHE A 249 -7.02 8.44 3.76
CA PHE A 249 -6.76 9.68 3.02
C PHE A 249 -5.87 10.64 3.83
N VAL A 250 -6.22 10.89 5.09
CA VAL A 250 -5.47 11.80 5.96
C VAL A 250 -4.10 11.23 6.31
N LEU A 251 -4.00 9.96 6.75
CA LEU A 251 -2.73 9.34 7.12
C LEU A 251 -1.71 9.40 5.98
N MET A 252 -2.11 8.97 4.78
CA MET A 252 -1.19 8.95 3.64
C MET A 252 -0.90 10.35 3.12
N GLY A 253 -1.89 11.22 3.13
CA GLY A 253 -1.72 12.60 2.71
C GLY A 253 -0.74 13.36 3.60
N VAL A 254 -0.89 13.28 4.91
CA VAL A 254 0.04 13.88 5.89
C VAL A 254 1.45 13.34 5.72
N PHE A 255 1.57 12.01 5.63
CA PHE A 255 2.84 11.32 5.50
C PHE A 255 3.59 11.75 4.23
N VAL A 256 2.93 11.70 3.07
CA VAL A 256 3.56 12.09 1.79
C VAL A 256 3.88 13.57 1.76
N THR A 257 3.02 14.43 2.30
CA THR A 257 3.29 15.87 2.37
C THR A 257 4.55 16.17 3.15
N LEU A 258 4.70 15.61 4.35
CA LEU A 258 5.91 15.81 5.16
C LEU A 258 7.17 15.35 4.41
N TYR A 259 7.14 14.16 3.81
CA TYR A 259 8.29 13.64 3.07
C TYR A 259 8.59 14.38 1.76
N ASN A 260 7.58 14.94 1.09
CA ASN A 260 7.78 15.73 -0.13
C ASN A 260 8.55 17.04 0.16
N TYR A 261 8.23 17.70 1.27
CA TYR A 261 8.78 19.05 1.56
C TYR A 261 9.94 19.05 2.57
N LEU A 262 10.13 17.96 3.34
CA LEU A 262 11.27 17.82 4.23
C LEU A 262 12.61 17.93 3.47
N GLY A 263 12.69 17.38 2.26
CA GLY A 263 13.88 17.49 1.42
C GLY A 263 14.22 18.94 1.07
N TYR A 264 13.23 19.75 0.71
CA TYR A 264 13.44 21.18 0.48
C TYR A 264 14.00 21.90 1.69
N HIS A 265 13.42 21.63 2.86
CA HIS A 265 13.83 22.27 4.10
C HIS A 265 15.25 21.89 4.51
N LEU A 266 15.64 20.63 4.37
CA LEU A 266 16.96 20.14 4.79
C LEU A 266 18.08 20.49 3.80
N LEU A 267 17.78 20.64 2.52
CA LEU A 267 18.75 21.09 1.51
C LEU A 267 19.00 22.61 1.56
N ALA A 268 18.05 23.38 2.09
CA ALA A 268 18.15 24.84 2.24
C ALA A 268 18.95 25.23 3.50
N PRO A 269 19.44 26.51 3.58
CA PRO A 269 19.96 27.03 4.82
C PRO A 269 18.92 26.96 5.96
N PRO A 270 19.31 26.75 7.21
CA PRO A 270 20.70 26.68 7.71
C PRO A 270 21.37 25.31 7.55
N TYR A 271 20.61 24.24 7.21
CA TYR A 271 21.11 22.85 7.26
C TYR A 271 22.05 22.50 6.10
N ARG A 272 21.70 22.85 4.87
CA ARG A 272 22.48 22.57 3.64
C ARG A 272 22.98 21.13 3.55
N LEU A 273 22.13 20.15 3.93
CA LEU A 273 22.47 18.74 3.83
C LEU A 273 22.60 18.31 2.36
N SER A 274 23.36 17.24 2.09
CA SER A 274 23.46 16.69 0.75
C SER A 274 22.20 15.88 0.37
N GLN A 275 21.99 15.72 -0.92
CA GLN A 275 20.90 14.89 -1.46
C GLN A 275 21.01 13.43 -0.98
N THR A 276 22.23 12.92 -0.80
CA THR A 276 22.52 11.62 -0.20
C THR A 276 21.94 11.51 1.21
N VAL A 277 22.21 12.51 2.07
CA VAL A 277 21.69 12.50 3.46
C VAL A 277 20.18 12.58 3.48
N VAL A 278 19.57 13.40 2.62
CA VAL A 278 18.11 13.45 2.48
C VAL A 278 17.57 12.11 1.97
N GLY A 279 18.25 11.44 1.06
CA GLY A 279 17.92 10.08 0.62
C GLY A 279 17.98 9.05 1.76
N LEU A 280 18.98 9.15 2.65
CA LEU A 280 19.14 8.25 3.80
C LEU A 280 18.00 8.36 4.82
N ILE A 281 17.27 9.49 4.88
CA ILE A 281 16.10 9.66 5.76
C ILE A 281 15.03 8.59 5.46
N PHE A 282 14.93 8.13 4.22
CA PHE A 282 13.98 7.07 3.87
C PHE A 282 14.29 5.70 4.48
N SER A 283 15.51 5.50 5.05
CA SER A 283 15.82 4.29 5.83
C SER A 283 14.95 4.18 7.10
N VAL A 284 14.39 5.29 7.59
CA VAL A 284 13.43 5.32 8.71
C VAL A 284 12.17 4.47 8.42
N TYR A 285 11.90 4.11 7.15
CA TYR A 285 10.85 3.16 6.80
C TYR A 285 11.01 1.78 7.46
N LEU A 286 12.23 1.40 7.86
CA LEU A 286 12.47 0.19 8.66
C LEU A 286 11.75 0.27 10.02
N VAL A 287 11.76 1.45 10.66
CA VAL A 287 10.99 1.72 11.89
C VAL A 287 9.49 1.57 11.63
N GLY A 288 9.02 2.01 10.46
CA GLY A 288 7.64 1.85 10.02
C GLY A 288 7.25 0.37 9.84
N THR A 289 8.11 -0.43 9.24
CA THR A 289 7.87 -1.87 9.06
C THR A 289 7.69 -2.58 10.40
N PHE A 290 8.55 -2.29 11.38
CA PHE A 290 8.41 -2.77 12.75
C PHE A 290 7.08 -2.31 13.37
N SER A 291 6.77 -1.00 13.26
CA SER A 291 5.54 -0.41 13.80
C SER A 291 4.28 -1.09 13.26
N SER A 292 4.24 -1.38 11.95
CA SER A 292 3.10 -2.03 11.32
C SER A 292 2.74 -3.36 11.98
N ALA A 293 3.73 -4.21 12.24
CA ALA A 293 3.54 -5.49 12.90
C ALA A 293 3.17 -5.32 14.39
N TRP A 294 3.90 -4.46 15.11
CA TRP A 294 3.72 -4.27 16.55
C TRP A 294 2.38 -3.61 16.89
N MET A 295 2.03 -2.52 16.21
CA MET A 295 0.74 -1.83 16.42
C MET A 295 -0.46 -2.69 15.98
N GLY A 296 -0.28 -3.51 14.94
CA GLY A 296 -1.28 -4.51 14.55
C GLY A 296 -1.59 -5.49 15.69
N GLN A 297 -0.56 -5.99 16.39
CA GLN A 297 -0.72 -6.86 17.55
C GLN A 297 -1.34 -6.11 18.74
N GLN A 298 -0.92 -4.87 19.01
CA GLN A 298 -1.51 -4.06 20.07
C GLN A 298 -3.00 -3.77 19.82
N ALA A 299 -3.41 -3.61 18.56
CA ALA A 299 -4.82 -3.40 18.20
C ALA A 299 -5.70 -4.61 18.53
N ILE A 300 -5.16 -5.83 18.49
CA ILE A 300 -5.86 -7.05 18.92
C ILE A 300 -6.03 -7.05 20.45
N ARG A 301 -5.01 -6.63 21.20
CA ARG A 301 -4.98 -6.68 22.67
C ARG A 301 -5.76 -5.53 23.33
N HIS A 302 -5.65 -4.31 22.79
CA HIS A 302 -6.14 -3.08 23.43
C HIS A 302 -7.29 -2.41 22.68
N GLY A 303 -7.73 -3.01 21.55
CA GLY A 303 -8.79 -2.46 20.70
C GLY A 303 -8.25 -1.51 19.62
N ARG A 304 -8.82 -1.64 18.42
CA ARG A 304 -8.36 -0.91 17.22
C ARG A 304 -8.48 0.60 17.35
N GLY A 305 -9.57 1.10 17.93
CA GLY A 305 -9.82 2.53 18.07
C GLY A 305 -8.82 3.23 18.99
N ARG A 306 -8.49 2.60 20.14
CA ARG A 306 -7.49 3.11 21.07
C ARG A 306 -6.09 3.17 20.44
N VAL A 307 -5.68 2.11 19.78
CA VAL A 307 -4.35 2.03 19.14
C VAL A 307 -4.24 3.00 17.97
N LEU A 308 -5.29 3.17 17.18
CA LEU A 308 -5.34 4.17 16.11
C LEU A 308 -5.19 5.60 16.68
N SER A 309 -5.85 5.91 17.79
CA SER A 309 -5.70 7.21 18.46
C SER A 309 -4.29 7.46 18.98
N ILE A 310 -3.61 6.41 19.50
CA ILE A 310 -2.20 6.48 19.90
C ILE A 310 -1.30 6.75 18.68
N CYS A 311 -1.57 6.10 17.54
CA CYS A 311 -0.82 6.36 16.30
C CYS A 311 -0.94 7.82 15.87
N TYR A 312 -2.12 8.41 15.92
CA TYR A 312 -2.31 9.83 15.63
C TYR A 312 -1.60 10.75 16.64
N ALA A 313 -1.63 10.42 17.92
CA ALA A 313 -0.89 11.18 18.94
C ALA A 313 0.63 11.17 18.69
N LEU A 314 1.19 10.03 18.25
CA LEU A 314 2.59 9.92 17.85
C LEU A 314 2.91 10.78 16.63
N ILE A 315 2.00 10.83 15.64
CA ILE A 315 2.17 11.71 14.46
C ILE A 315 2.16 13.17 14.88
N VAL A 316 1.23 13.59 15.75
CA VAL A 316 1.18 14.97 16.28
C VAL A 316 2.49 15.32 17.01
N ALA A 317 2.95 14.46 17.93
CA ALA A 317 4.21 14.65 18.63
C ALA A 317 5.39 14.75 17.66
N GLY A 318 5.40 13.90 16.62
CA GLY A 318 6.42 13.94 15.58
C GLY A 318 6.41 15.25 14.79
N ILE A 319 5.23 15.77 14.42
CA ILE A 319 5.10 17.06 13.70
C ILE A 319 5.59 18.22 14.59
N VAL A 320 5.28 18.21 15.88
CA VAL A 320 5.79 19.23 16.83
C VAL A 320 7.33 19.22 16.86
N LEU A 321 7.96 18.03 16.90
CA LEU A 321 9.40 17.90 16.85
C LEU A 321 9.99 18.32 15.50
N LEU A 322 9.30 18.07 14.39
CA LEU A 322 9.68 18.50 13.04
C LEU A 322 9.62 20.02 12.86
N ALA A 323 8.78 20.72 13.64
CA ALA A 323 8.70 22.17 13.63
C ALA A 323 9.85 22.87 14.41
N MET A 324 10.63 22.08 15.17
CA MET A 324 11.78 22.62 15.93
C MET A 324 13.02 22.75 15.02
N PRO A 325 13.92 23.72 15.27
CA PRO A 325 15.05 24.01 14.38
C PRO A 325 16.27 23.07 14.55
N TRP A 326 16.16 22.01 15.33
CA TRP A 326 17.30 21.12 15.61
C TRP A 326 17.24 19.84 14.77
N LEU A 327 18.34 19.43 14.14
CA LEU A 327 18.41 18.21 13.33
C LEU A 327 18.04 16.94 14.13
N TRP A 328 18.45 16.84 15.40
CA TRP A 328 18.08 15.70 16.24
C TRP A 328 16.58 15.63 16.51
N SER A 329 15.91 16.78 16.71
CA SER A 329 14.45 16.80 16.89
C SER A 329 13.72 16.39 15.61
N MET A 330 14.24 16.81 14.44
CA MET A 330 13.70 16.39 13.15
C MET A 330 13.88 14.90 12.91
N ALA A 331 15.03 14.33 13.27
CA ALA A 331 15.29 12.89 13.17
C ALA A 331 14.32 12.07 14.03
N ILE A 332 14.09 12.49 15.28
CA ILE A 332 13.11 11.85 16.17
C ILE A 332 11.69 12.10 15.64
N GLY A 333 11.40 13.32 15.20
CA GLY A 333 10.09 13.71 14.66
C GLY A 333 9.68 12.86 13.48
N ILE A 334 10.57 12.68 12.47
CA ILE A 334 10.27 11.86 11.31
C ILE A 334 10.12 10.36 11.67
N ALA A 335 10.90 9.88 12.66
CA ALA A 335 10.76 8.52 13.16
C ALA A 335 9.39 8.30 13.84
N LEU A 336 8.91 9.25 14.66
CA LEU A 336 7.61 9.19 15.30
C LEU A 336 6.46 9.27 14.27
N VAL A 337 6.55 10.19 13.30
CA VAL A 337 5.58 10.30 12.20
C VAL A 337 5.52 8.98 11.43
N THR A 338 6.67 8.41 11.09
CA THR A 338 6.74 7.15 10.34
C THR A 338 6.19 5.99 11.15
N PHE A 339 6.54 5.90 12.43
CA PHE A 339 6.01 4.88 13.33
C PHE A 339 4.48 4.98 13.45
N GLY A 340 3.97 6.18 13.71
CA GLY A 340 2.53 6.43 13.82
C GLY A 340 1.77 6.16 12.53
N PHE A 341 2.32 6.57 11.38
CA PHE A 341 1.72 6.34 10.06
C PHE A 341 1.59 4.85 9.73
N PHE A 342 2.68 4.09 9.80
CA PHE A 342 2.67 2.67 9.45
C PHE A 342 1.81 1.85 10.40
N GLY A 343 1.87 2.15 11.70
CA GLY A 343 1.02 1.54 12.70
C GLY A 343 -0.46 1.86 12.48
N GLY A 344 -0.79 3.14 12.27
CA GLY A 344 -2.15 3.60 12.01
C GLY A 344 -2.73 3.00 10.72
N HIS A 345 -1.95 2.95 9.64
CA HIS A 345 -2.33 2.32 8.38
C HIS A 345 -2.63 0.82 8.57
N SER A 346 -1.76 0.08 9.26
CA SER A 346 -1.94 -1.35 9.55
C SER A 346 -3.22 -1.60 10.33
N VAL A 347 -3.48 -0.81 11.39
CA VAL A 347 -4.68 -0.91 12.21
C VAL A 347 -5.94 -0.57 11.42
N ALA A 348 -5.94 0.56 10.69
CA ALA A 348 -7.10 1.01 9.92
C ALA A 348 -7.46 0.04 8.79
N SER A 349 -6.47 -0.45 8.01
CA SER A 349 -6.69 -1.40 6.92
C SER A 349 -7.25 -2.74 7.42
N SER A 350 -6.71 -3.26 8.53
CA SER A 350 -7.25 -4.47 9.17
C SER A 350 -8.66 -4.28 9.70
N TRP A 351 -8.97 -3.07 10.18
CA TRP A 351 -10.31 -2.73 10.67
C TRP A 351 -11.33 -2.68 9.54
N VAL A 352 -10.99 -2.07 8.40
CA VAL A 352 -11.81 -2.10 7.18
C VAL A 352 -12.11 -3.54 6.77
N GLY A 353 -11.09 -4.39 6.68
CA GLY A 353 -11.27 -5.79 6.27
C GLY A 353 -12.18 -6.60 7.19
N SER A 354 -12.12 -6.37 8.52
CA SER A 354 -12.98 -7.06 9.48
C SER A 354 -14.42 -6.52 9.50
N ARG A 355 -14.61 -5.19 9.27
CA ARG A 355 -15.91 -4.55 9.32
C ARG A 355 -16.74 -4.79 8.04
N ALA A 356 -16.08 -4.91 6.91
CA ALA A 356 -16.75 -5.09 5.61
C ALA A 356 -17.33 -6.49 5.38
N GLY A 357 -17.01 -7.48 6.20
CA GLY A 357 -17.55 -8.85 6.11
C GLY A 357 -17.34 -9.48 4.74
N SER A 358 -18.44 -9.80 4.04
CA SER A 358 -18.42 -10.40 2.70
C SER A 358 -17.93 -9.44 1.59
N MET A 359 -17.97 -8.12 1.81
CA MET A 359 -17.53 -7.08 0.86
C MET A 359 -16.09 -6.61 1.14
N ARG A 360 -15.26 -7.46 1.77
CA ARG A 360 -13.88 -7.12 2.17
C ARG A 360 -13.01 -6.65 1.01
N ALA A 361 -13.13 -7.26 -0.15
CA ALA A 361 -12.32 -6.92 -1.33
C ALA A 361 -12.64 -5.51 -1.82
N GLU A 362 -13.92 -5.17 -1.97
CA GLU A 362 -14.39 -3.86 -2.41
C GLU A 362 -14.06 -2.77 -1.39
N ALA A 363 -14.23 -3.05 -0.11
CA ALA A 363 -13.88 -2.12 0.96
C ALA A 363 -12.36 -1.85 1.02
N SER A 364 -11.52 -2.88 0.83
CA SER A 364 -10.07 -2.71 0.75
C SER A 364 -9.66 -1.91 -0.48
N ALA A 365 -10.33 -2.09 -1.62
CA ALA A 365 -10.08 -1.29 -2.82
C ALA A 365 -10.42 0.19 -2.61
N LEU A 366 -11.57 0.50 -1.97
CA LEU A 366 -11.95 1.88 -1.63
C LEU A 366 -11.01 2.50 -0.58
N TYR A 367 -10.54 1.71 0.39
CA TYR A 367 -9.54 2.14 1.36
C TYR A 367 -8.23 2.55 0.67
N LEU A 368 -7.72 1.72 -0.23
CA LEU A 368 -6.50 2.01 -0.99
C LEU A 368 -6.70 3.16 -1.99
N PHE A 369 -7.88 3.26 -2.59
CA PHE A 369 -8.24 4.43 -3.40
C PHE A 369 -8.14 5.72 -2.58
N ALA A 370 -8.77 5.78 -1.41
CA ALA A 370 -8.70 6.94 -0.53
C ALA A 370 -7.25 7.23 -0.06
N TYR A 371 -6.48 6.19 0.24
CA TYR A 371 -5.07 6.25 0.61
C TYR A 371 -4.21 6.93 -0.46
N TYR A 372 -4.26 6.47 -1.71
CA TYR A 372 -3.49 7.07 -2.79
C TYR A 372 -4.04 8.43 -3.24
N LEU A 373 -5.35 8.63 -3.14
CA LEU A 373 -5.96 9.94 -3.38
C LEU A 373 -5.48 10.97 -2.35
N GLY A 374 -5.35 10.57 -1.07
CA GLY A 374 -4.75 11.40 -0.02
C GLY A 374 -3.31 11.78 -0.35
N SER A 375 -2.50 10.82 -0.78
CA SER A 375 -1.13 11.06 -1.27
C SER A 375 -1.10 12.09 -2.41
N SER A 376 -1.99 11.95 -3.37
CA SER A 376 -2.06 12.82 -4.54
C SER A 376 -2.52 14.24 -4.18
N VAL A 377 -3.68 14.36 -3.55
CA VAL A 377 -4.32 15.65 -3.29
C VAL A 377 -3.59 16.42 -2.20
N LEU A 378 -3.40 15.81 -1.02
CA LEU A 378 -2.77 16.50 0.10
C LEU A 378 -1.27 16.72 -0.14
N GLY A 379 -0.60 15.79 -0.86
CA GLY A 379 0.79 15.97 -1.28
C GLY A 379 0.99 17.18 -2.19
N ALA A 380 0.05 17.44 -3.11
CA ALA A 380 0.09 18.64 -3.96
C ALA A 380 -0.33 19.90 -3.20
N VAL A 381 -1.44 19.86 -2.46
CA VAL A 381 -1.97 21.01 -1.70
C VAL A 381 -0.98 21.47 -0.62
N GLY A 382 -0.27 20.53 0.01
CA GLY A 382 0.80 20.85 0.97
C GLY A 382 1.90 21.74 0.38
N GLY A 383 2.09 21.70 -0.95
CA GLY A 383 3.00 22.62 -1.65
C GLY A 383 2.56 24.07 -1.64
N LEU A 384 1.28 24.34 -1.58
CA LEU A 384 0.76 25.69 -1.40
C LEU A 384 1.10 26.23 -0.02
N ALA A 385 1.00 25.38 1.01
CA ALA A 385 1.40 25.73 2.36
C ALA A 385 2.94 25.98 2.46
N TYR A 386 3.73 25.14 1.78
CA TYR A 386 5.18 25.37 1.68
C TYR A 386 5.52 26.67 0.95
N THR A 387 4.83 26.96 -0.15
CA THR A 387 5.07 28.20 -0.92
C THR A 387 4.67 29.45 -0.15
N ALA A 388 3.62 29.39 0.70
CA ALA A 388 3.13 30.52 1.47
C ALA A 388 3.96 30.81 2.75
N TRP A 389 4.37 29.74 3.46
CA TRP A 389 4.99 29.86 4.79
C TRP A 389 6.16 28.89 5.00
N ASP A 390 6.82 28.44 3.95
CA ASP A 390 7.94 27.47 4.01
C ASP A 390 7.63 26.24 4.86
N TRP A 391 8.60 25.70 5.57
CA TRP A 391 8.45 24.51 6.41
C TRP A 391 7.44 24.65 7.55
N PRO A 392 7.36 25.78 8.29
CA PRO A 392 6.30 26.00 9.27
C PRO A 392 4.88 25.85 8.70
N GLY A 393 4.65 26.28 7.46
CA GLY A 393 3.37 26.11 6.77
C GLY A 393 3.03 24.63 6.56
N VAL A 394 3.99 23.80 6.19
CA VAL A 394 3.79 22.35 6.03
C VAL A 394 3.47 21.71 7.38
N CYS A 395 4.21 22.07 8.44
CA CYS A 395 3.95 21.56 9.78
C CYS A 395 2.55 21.95 10.29
N LEU A 396 2.14 23.20 10.07
CA LEU A 396 0.80 23.67 10.45
C LEU A 396 -0.30 22.93 9.67
N PHE A 397 -0.17 22.84 8.35
CA PHE A 397 -1.14 22.16 7.48
C PHE A 397 -1.29 20.68 7.86
N THR A 398 -0.17 19.97 7.99
CA THR A 398 -0.19 18.55 8.33
C THR A 398 -0.62 18.31 9.79
N GLY A 399 -0.28 19.21 10.69
CA GLY A 399 -0.72 19.21 12.08
C GLY A 399 -2.24 19.34 12.20
N MET A 400 -2.85 20.29 11.51
CA MET A 400 -4.31 20.46 11.51
C MET A 400 -5.02 19.23 10.94
N LEU A 401 -4.55 18.70 9.81
CA LEU A 401 -5.12 17.46 9.24
C LEU A 401 -5.00 16.27 10.18
N THR A 402 -3.86 16.15 10.88
CA THR A 402 -3.63 15.09 11.86
C THR A 402 -4.58 15.21 13.05
N LEU A 403 -4.82 16.41 13.55
CA LEU A 403 -5.78 16.66 14.63
C LEU A 403 -7.22 16.32 14.21
N VAL A 404 -7.62 16.66 12.99
CA VAL A 404 -8.92 16.24 12.43
C VAL A 404 -9.00 14.71 12.36
N GLY A 405 -7.97 14.05 11.85
CA GLY A 405 -7.89 12.57 11.80
C GLY A 405 -7.95 11.94 13.20
N ALA A 406 -7.25 12.52 14.17
CA ALA A 406 -7.30 12.10 15.58
C ALA A 406 -8.71 12.21 16.16
N GLY A 407 -9.41 13.31 15.87
CA GLY A 407 -10.81 13.50 16.27
C GLY A 407 -11.74 12.44 15.68
N VAL A 408 -11.55 12.10 14.42
CA VAL A 408 -12.28 11.00 13.75
C VAL A 408 -11.97 9.67 14.43
N ALA A 409 -10.71 9.33 14.66
CA ALA A 409 -10.31 8.07 15.31
C ALA A 409 -10.89 7.96 16.74
N TRP A 410 -10.84 9.06 17.50
CA TRP A 410 -11.43 9.15 18.83
C TRP A 410 -12.95 8.97 18.84
N SER A 411 -13.65 9.58 17.88
CA SER A 411 -15.11 9.46 17.76
C SER A 411 -15.52 8.02 17.39
N LEU A 412 -14.78 7.38 16.50
CA LEU A 412 -14.96 5.96 16.15
C LEU A 412 -14.75 5.06 17.37
N TRP A 413 -13.68 5.31 18.12
CA TRP A 413 -13.41 4.54 19.34
C TRP A 413 -14.56 4.65 20.34
N ARG A 414 -15.04 5.87 20.66
CA ARG A 414 -16.13 6.06 21.61
C ARG A 414 -17.45 5.43 21.17
N ARG A 415 -17.83 5.59 19.90
CA ARG A 415 -19.09 5.05 19.37
C ARG A 415 -19.11 3.52 19.36
N LEU A 416 -18.01 2.89 19.03
CA LEU A 416 -17.94 1.43 18.96
C LEU A 416 -17.78 0.80 20.35
N ALA A 417 -17.03 1.41 21.26
CA ALA A 417 -16.96 0.97 22.65
C ALA A 417 -18.35 1.04 23.35
N ALA A 418 -19.17 2.06 23.02
CA ALA A 418 -20.53 2.18 23.54
C ALA A 418 -21.49 1.11 22.98
N ASN A 419 -21.29 0.67 21.74
CA ASN A 419 -22.08 -0.42 21.14
C ASN A 419 -21.71 -1.80 21.72
N ASP A 420 -20.42 -2.07 21.92
CA ASP A 420 -19.98 -3.33 22.53
C ASP A 420 -20.48 -3.46 23.98
N SER A 421 -20.52 -2.37 24.75
CA SER A 421 -21.07 -2.39 26.10
C SER A 421 -22.60 -2.62 26.12
N ARG A 422 -23.34 -2.13 25.14
CA ARG A 422 -24.79 -2.37 25.01
C ARG A 422 -25.11 -3.81 24.62
N LEU A 423 -24.30 -4.43 23.75
CA LEU A 423 -24.47 -5.83 23.35
C LEU A 423 -24.10 -6.82 24.49
N SER A 424 -23.17 -6.44 25.37
CA SER A 424 -22.80 -7.25 26.55
C SER A 424 -23.81 -7.12 27.69
N SER A 425 -24.63 -6.08 27.72
CA SER A 425 -25.65 -5.83 28.76
C SER A 425 -27.03 -6.39 28.41
N THR A 426 -27.25 -6.92 27.21
CA THR A 426 -28.51 -7.62 26.87
C THR A 426 -28.48 -9.01 27.51
N PRO A 427 -29.44 -9.36 28.41
CA PRO A 427 -29.50 -10.69 29.01
C PRO A 427 -29.67 -11.71 27.91
N ARG A 428 -28.82 -12.73 27.86
CA ARG A 428 -29.08 -13.93 27.07
C ARG A 428 -30.36 -14.54 27.59
N ILE A 429 -31.47 -14.29 26.90
CA ILE A 429 -32.72 -15.03 27.15
C ILE A 429 -32.40 -16.46 26.76
N GLY A 430 -32.33 -17.32 27.80
CA GLY A 430 -32.07 -18.75 27.70
C GLY A 430 -33.24 -19.54 27.09
#